data_68e335f2e272baad6da4e2564ec5082b
#
_entry.id   68e335f2e272baad6da4e2564ec5082b
#
_cell.length_a   1.000
_cell.length_b   1.000
_cell.length_c   1.000
_cell.angle_alpha   90.00
_cell.angle_beta   90.00
_cell.angle_gamma   90.00
#
_symmetry.space_group_name_H-M   'P 1'
#
loop_
_entity.id
_entity.type
_entity.pdbx_description
1 polymer ?
#
loop_
_entity_poly.entity_id
_entity_poly.type
_entity_poly.pdbx_seq_one_letter_code
_entity_poly.pdbx_strand_id
1 'polypeptide(L)'
;MMGEAPPAFDLLYWNGDGTNLPARMSVEYLRGLCQGDELARGEFPLCGVKTDLKDVDVPLCAVACETDHIAAWRSSYRGVQKMGSRSKTFILSQSGHIAGIINPPSKKKYGHYTNDDLRMSPDDWKAHAEFHEGSWWPRWHEWLKRRSGAQVPARAPGDERHPPLAPAPGTYVHADTDL
;
A
#
# COMPACT_ATOMS: atom_id res chain seq x y z
N MET A 1 28.37 16.11 4.02
CA MET A 1 28.22 15.02 5.01
C MET A 1 28.89 15.51 6.28
N MET A 2 28.20 15.50 7.40
CA MET A 2 28.66 16.14 8.65
C MET A 2 29.61 15.27 9.47
N GLY A 3 30.02 14.09 9.00
CA GLY A 3 30.98 13.21 9.68
C GLY A 3 30.46 12.52 10.95
N GLU A 4 29.18 12.69 11.26
CA GLU A 4 28.55 12.06 12.42
C GLU A 4 27.87 10.73 12.00
N ALA A 5 27.90 9.75 12.90
CA ALA A 5 27.14 8.52 12.70
C ALA A 5 25.64 8.82 12.66
N PRO A 6 24.85 8.13 11.82
CA PRO A 6 23.40 8.26 11.86
C PRO A 6 22.88 7.98 13.27
N PRO A 7 21.82 8.70 13.72
CA PRO A 7 21.21 8.40 15.00
C PRO A 7 20.71 6.95 15.02
N ALA A 8 20.89 6.26 16.15
CA ALA A 8 20.40 4.91 16.31
C ALA A 8 18.87 4.88 16.16
N PHE A 9 18.39 4.06 15.22
CA PHE A 9 16.98 3.94 14.90
C PHE A 9 16.71 2.47 14.55
N ASP A 10 15.81 1.85 15.25
CA ASP A 10 15.52 0.41 15.15
C ASP A 10 15.11 -0.05 13.75
N LEU A 11 14.42 0.79 12.99
CA LEU A 11 14.04 0.49 11.62
C LEU A 11 15.19 0.56 10.60
N LEU A 12 16.36 1.08 10.96
CA LEU A 12 17.50 1.14 10.03
C LEU A 12 17.98 -0.25 9.64
N TYR A 13 17.99 -1.19 10.56
CA TYR A 13 18.35 -2.58 10.28
C TYR A 13 17.42 -3.20 9.23
N TRP A 14 16.11 -3.10 9.45
CA TRP A 14 15.09 -3.55 8.48
C TRP A 14 15.20 -2.83 7.14
N ASN A 15 15.44 -1.54 7.13
CA ASN A 15 15.56 -0.76 5.90
C ASN A 15 16.86 -1.09 5.12
N GLY A 16 17.90 -1.53 5.84
CA GLY A 16 19.16 -1.96 5.24
C GLY A 16 19.13 -3.42 4.72
N ASP A 17 18.15 -4.21 5.13
CA ASP A 17 18.00 -5.61 4.73
C ASP A 17 17.41 -5.69 3.30
N GLY A 18 18.31 -5.62 2.33
CA GLY A 18 17.97 -5.61 0.91
C GLY A 18 17.93 -7.01 0.30
N THR A 19 17.11 -7.19 -0.72
CA THR A 19 17.06 -8.43 -1.51
C THR A 19 17.46 -8.15 -2.95
N ASN A 20 18.39 -8.96 -3.46
CA ASN A 20 18.79 -8.89 -4.85
C ASN A 20 17.68 -9.43 -5.77
N LEU A 21 17.24 -8.60 -6.70
CA LEU A 21 16.29 -9.01 -7.72
C LEU A 21 17.02 -9.67 -8.90
N PRO A 22 16.42 -10.70 -9.55
CA PRO A 22 16.96 -11.22 -10.82
C PRO A 22 17.11 -10.08 -11.84
N ALA A 23 18.25 -10.05 -12.53
CA ALA A 23 18.60 -8.94 -13.44
C ALA A 23 17.49 -8.67 -14.49
N ARG A 24 16.92 -9.72 -15.08
CA ARG A 24 15.83 -9.59 -16.05
C ARG A 24 14.60 -8.95 -15.43
N MET A 25 14.18 -9.39 -14.25
CA MET A 25 13.04 -8.82 -13.51
C MET A 25 13.28 -7.34 -13.24
N SER A 26 14.46 -6.95 -12.78
CA SER A 26 14.82 -5.55 -12.51
C SER A 26 14.70 -4.68 -13.77
N VAL A 27 15.20 -5.18 -14.89
CA VAL A 27 15.15 -4.45 -16.18
C VAL A 27 13.71 -4.31 -16.68
N GLU A 28 12.92 -5.38 -16.64
CA GLU A 28 11.52 -5.37 -17.04
C GLU A 28 10.70 -4.41 -16.16
N TYR A 29 10.92 -4.45 -14.85
CA TYR A 29 10.28 -3.54 -13.90
C TYR A 29 10.61 -2.06 -14.19
N LEU A 30 11.89 -1.74 -14.31
CA LEU A 30 12.32 -0.35 -14.52
C LEU A 30 11.88 0.19 -15.89
N ARG A 31 12.00 -0.59 -16.96
CA ARG A 31 11.62 -0.16 -18.31
C ARG A 31 10.11 -0.13 -18.49
N GLY A 32 9.43 -1.21 -18.14
CA GLY A 32 7.99 -1.36 -18.41
C GLY A 32 7.14 -0.53 -17.45
N LEU A 33 7.37 -0.63 -16.15
CA LEU A 33 6.53 0.04 -15.16
C LEU A 33 6.98 1.47 -14.87
N CYS A 34 8.28 1.69 -14.59
CA CYS A 34 8.74 3.00 -14.15
C CYS A 34 8.94 3.98 -15.32
N GLN A 35 9.59 3.57 -16.40
CA GLN A 35 9.86 4.45 -17.54
C GLN A 35 8.75 4.44 -18.57
N GLY A 36 8.22 3.27 -18.88
CA GLY A 36 7.23 3.06 -19.92
C GLY A 36 5.80 3.32 -19.48
N ASP A 37 5.48 3.25 -18.18
CA ASP A 37 4.10 3.31 -17.66
C ASP A 37 3.14 2.33 -18.39
N GLU A 38 3.68 1.16 -18.79
CA GLU A 38 2.99 0.21 -19.64
C GLU A 38 1.74 -0.37 -18.98
N LEU A 39 1.78 -0.58 -17.64
CA LEU A 39 0.60 -1.06 -16.92
C LEU A 39 -0.56 -0.06 -16.97
N ALA A 40 -0.26 1.24 -16.81
CA ALA A 40 -1.29 2.28 -16.88
C ALA A 40 -1.83 2.49 -18.30
N ARG A 41 -1.10 2.00 -19.33
CA ARG A 41 -1.55 1.98 -20.73
C ARG A 41 -2.23 0.67 -21.16
N GLY A 42 -2.28 -0.34 -20.28
CA GLY A 42 -2.81 -1.67 -20.62
C GLY A 42 -1.90 -2.46 -21.57
N GLU A 43 -0.60 -2.22 -21.51
CA GLU A 43 0.38 -2.81 -22.44
C GLU A 43 1.41 -3.71 -21.75
N PHE A 44 1.45 -3.74 -20.40
CA PHE A 44 2.43 -4.52 -19.65
C PHE A 44 2.12 -6.02 -19.74
N PRO A 45 3.04 -6.84 -20.29
CA PRO A 45 2.83 -8.27 -20.38
C PRO A 45 3.18 -8.96 -19.06
N LEU A 46 2.27 -9.74 -18.50
CA LEU A 46 2.52 -10.59 -17.36
C LEU A 46 2.29 -12.05 -17.76
N CYS A 47 3.34 -12.87 -17.69
CA CYS A 47 3.27 -14.28 -18.13
C CYS A 47 2.70 -14.47 -19.55
N GLY A 48 3.03 -13.55 -20.46
CA GLY A 48 2.56 -13.59 -21.85
C GLY A 48 1.13 -13.06 -22.07
N VAL A 49 0.45 -12.63 -21.02
CA VAL A 49 -0.89 -12.02 -21.09
C VAL A 49 -0.76 -10.50 -20.91
N LYS A 50 -1.36 -9.74 -21.80
CA LYS A 50 -1.51 -8.29 -21.63
C LYS A 50 -2.37 -8.01 -20.41
N THR A 51 -1.92 -7.14 -19.53
CA THR A 51 -2.69 -6.70 -18.36
C THR A 51 -3.23 -5.30 -18.59
N ASP A 52 -4.51 -5.09 -18.28
CA ASP A 52 -5.15 -3.76 -18.28
C ASP A 52 -5.77 -3.50 -16.89
N LEU A 53 -5.54 -2.33 -16.35
CA LEU A 53 -6.15 -1.91 -15.08
C LEU A 53 -7.68 -1.89 -15.17
N LYS A 54 -8.25 -1.76 -16.37
CA LYS A 54 -9.69 -1.83 -16.59
C LYS A 54 -10.29 -3.20 -16.31
N ASP A 55 -9.47 -4.26 -16.34
CA ASP A 55 -9.91 -5.62 -16.04
C ASP A 55 -10.04 -5.88 -14.53
N VAL A 56 -9.58 -4.96 -13.70
CA VAL A 56 -9.77 -5.00 -12.24
C VAL A 56 -11.20 -4.57 -11.93
N ASP A 57 -12.10 -5.51 -11.74
CA ASP A 57 -13.55 -5.31 -11.53
C ASP A 57 -14.03 -5.52 -10.08
N VAL A 58 -13.18 -6.07 -9.23
CA VAL A 58 -13.46 -6.26 -7.79
C VAL A 58 -13.63 -4.94 -7.05
N PRO A 59 -14.43 -4.89 -5.96
CA PRO A 59 -14.52 -3.68 -5.15
C PRO A 59 -13.15 -3.20 -4.67
N LEU A 60 -12.88 -1.92 -4.85
CA LEU A 60 -11.59 -1.30 -4.55
C LEU A 60 -11.70 -0.29 -3.42
N CYS A 61 -10.83 -0.41 -2.42
CA CYS A 61 -10.58 0.64 -1.44
C CYS A 61 -9.09 0.97 -1.45
N ALA A 62 -8.75 2.18 -1.83
CA ALA A 62 -7.38 2.67 -1.89
C ALA A 62 -7.16 3.75 -0.83
N VAL A 63 -5.99 3.71 -0.20
CA VAL A 63 -5.55 4.70 0.78
C VAL A 63 -4.26 5.33 0.30
N ALA A 64 -4.17 6.64 0.34
CA ALA A 64 -2.95 7.38 0.08
C ALA A 64 -2.72 8.42 1.18
N CYS A 65 -1.50 8.96 1.25
CA CYS A 65 -1.14 9.95 2.25
C CYS A 65 -0.87 11.31 1.62
N GLU A 66 -1.41 12.36 2.23
CA GLU A 66 -1.43 13.71 1.69
C GLU A 66 -0.04 14.30 1.41
N THR A 67 0.90 14.05 2.32
CA THR A 67 2.28 14.55 2.22
C THR A 67 3.29 13.44 1.91
N ASP A 68 2.83 12.35 1.31
CA ASP A 68 3.70 11.27 0.86
C ASP A 68 4.56 11.74 -0.32
N HIS A 69 5.88 11.78 -0.10
CA HIS A 69 6.85 12.21 -1.11
C HIS A 69 7.41 11.04 -1.93
N ILE A 70 7.07 9.79 -1.57
CA ILE A 70 7.49 8.58 -2.27
C ILE A 70 6.39 8.12 -3.22
N ALA A 71 5.17 7.94 -2.69
CA ALA A 71 4.00 7.56 -3.47
C ALA A 71 3.00 8.72 -3.51
N ALA A 72 3.23 9.67 -4.41
CA ALA A 72 2.41 10.87 -4.52
C ALA A 72 0.92 10.52 -4.66
N TRP A 73 0.09 11.03 -3.75
CA TRP A 73 -1.33 10.68 -3.68
C TRP A 73 -2.12 10.97 -4.95
N ARG A 74 -1.73 12.03 -5.69
CA ARG A 74 -2.37 12.37 -6.98
C ARG A 74 -2.15 11.28 -8.04
N SER A 75 -0.99 10.64 -8.02
CA SER A 75 -0.70 9.51 -8.91
C SER A 75 -1.49 8.27 -8.49
N SER A 76 -1.56 7.98 -7.19
CA SER A 76 -2.38 6.89 -6.65
C SER A 76 -3.86 7.07 -6.98
N TYR A 77 -4.38 8.30 -6.85
CA TYR A 77 -5.75 8.65 -7.21
C TYR A 77 -6.05 8.40 -8.69
N ARG A 78 -5.16 8.85 -9.60
CA ARG A 78 -5.29 8.60 -11.05
C ARG A 78 -5.22 7.11 -11.37
N GLY A 79 -4.41 6.35 -10.64
CA GLY A 79 -4.39 4.89 -10.74
C GLY A 79 -5.75 4.27 -10.41
N VAL A 80 -6.39 4.70 -9.34
CA VAL A 80 -7.74 4.27 -8.95
C VAL A 80 -8.77 4.62 -10.02
N GLN A 81 -8.67 5.78 -10.65
CA GLN A 81 -9.57 6.15 -11.74
C GLN A 81 -9.49 5.20 -12.94
N LYS A 82 -8.29 4.67 -13.23
CA LYS A 82 -8.04 3.74 -14.35
C LYS A 82 -8.60 2.33 -14.11
N MET A 83 -8.79 1.91 -12.85
CA MET A 83 -9.35 0.59 -12.54
C MET A 83 -10.78 0.43 -13.06
N GLY A 84 -11.17 -0.76 -13.51
CA GLY A 84 -12.51 -1.06 -14.03
C GLY A 84 -13.58 -1.26 -12.97
N SER A 85 -13.19 -1.35 -11.69
CA SER A 85 -14.10 -1.55 -10.56
C SER A 85 -15.29 -0.59 -10.57
N ARG A 86 -16.48 -1.11 -10.38
CA ARG A 86 -17.71 -0.30 -10.26
C ARG A 86 -17.87 0.31 -8.87
N SER A 87 -17.27 -0.30 -7.85
CA SER A 87 -17.28 0.16 -6.46
C SER A 87 -15.87 0.57 -6.06
N LYS A 88 -15.59 1.86 -6.11
CA LYS A 88 -14.29 2.44 -5.76
C LYS A 88 -14.45 3.35 -4.56
N THR A 89 -13.54 3.22 -3.61
CA THR A 89 -13.39 4.13 -2.46
C THR A 89 -11.95 4.62 -2.44
N PHE A 90 -11.77 5.92 -2.29
CA PHE A 90 -10.47 6.54 -2.11
C PHE A 90 -10.45 7.29 -0.79
N ILE A 91 -9.45 7.04 0.03
CA ILE A 91 -9.23 7.69 1.33
C ILE A 91 -7.89 8.40 1.25
N LEU A 92 -7.88 9.70 1.50
CA LEU A 92 -6.66 10.48 1.60
C LEU A 92 -6.37 10.77 3.07
N SER A 93 -5.43 10.03 3.66
CA SER A 93 -5.01 10.25 5.04
C SER A 93 -4.07 11.46 5.11
N GLN A 94 -4.20 12.25 6.17
CA GLN A 94 -3.19 13.27 6.48
C GLN A 94 -1.83 12.64 6.80
N SER A 95 -0.77 13.46 6.83
CA SER A 95 0.60 13.05 7.08
C SER A 95 1.28 12.30 5.92
N GLY A 96 2.46 11.75 6.17
CA GLY A 96 3.35 11.18 5.14
C GLY A 96 3.30 9.66 5.06
N HIS A 97 4.25 9.13 4.32
CA HIS A 97 4.35 7.75 3.87
C HIS A 97 4.11 6.68 4.94
N ILE A 98 4.62 6.87 6.13
CA ILE A 98 4.47 5.92 7.25
C ILE A 98 3.37 6.37 8.21
N ALA A 99 3.45 7.60 8.72
CA ALA A 99 2.58 8.09 9.77
C ALA A 99 1.11 8.26 9.36
N GLY A 100 0.84 8.47 8.07
CA GLY A 100 -0.51 8.51 7.53
C GLY A 100 -1.16 7.11 7.44
N ILE A 101 -0.35 6.07 7.24
CA ILE A 101 -0.81 4.67 7.18
C ILE A 101 -0.89 4.07 8.58
N ILE A 102 0.19 4.19 9.37
CA ILE A 102 0.24 3.68 10.75
C ILE A 102 -0.35 4.73 11.71
N ASN A 103 -1.66 4.87 11.62
CA ASN A 103 -2.44 5.82 12.41
C ASN A 103 -3.52 5.12 13.22
N PRO A 104 -3.16 4.38 14.29
CA PRO A 104 -4.15 3.66 15.09
C PRO A 104 -5.13 4.62 15.76
N PRO A 105 -6.43 4.27 15.85
CA PRO A 105 -7.47 5.14 16.40
C PRO A 105 -7.20 5.64 17.81
N SER A 106 -6.45 4.85 18.60
CA SER A 106 -6.07 5.21 19.98
C SER A 106 -5.21 6.46 20.07
N LYS A 107 -4.43 6.78 19.02
CA LYS A 107 -3.55 7.96 19.01
C LYS A 107 -4.26 9.27 18.75
N LYS A 108 -5.50 9.24 18.22
CA LYS A 108 -6.30 10.44 17.88
C LYS A 108 -5.49 11.48 17.09
N LYS A 109 -4.65 11.03 16.17
CA LYS A 109 -3.84 11.87 15.28
C LYS A 109 -4.38 11.78 13.86
N TYR A 110 -4.02 12.74 13.03
CA TYR A 110 -4.23 12.79 11.59
C TYR A 110 -5.62 12.41 11.15
N GLY A 111 -6.33 13.34 10.57
CA GLY A 111 -7.62 13.08 9.93
C GLY A 111 -7.45 12.46 8.55
N HIS A 112 -8.57 12.34 7.86
CA HIS A 112 -8.60 11.85 6.49
C HIS A 112 -9.74 12.50 5.71
N TYR A 113 -9.58 12.51 4.38
CA TYR A 113 -10.55 13.07 3.45
C TYR A 113 -11.22 11.96 2.66
N THR A 114 -12.50 12.13 2.36
CA THR A 114 -13.25 11.25 1.47
C THR A 114 -14.19 12.05 0.58
N ASN A 115 -14.42 11.55 -0.64
CA ASN A 115 -15.38 12.04 -1.59
C ASN A 115 -15.75 10.91 -2.53
N ASP A 116 -17.00 10.66 -2.75
CA ASP A 116 -17.47 9.54 -3.57
C ASP A 116 -17.37 9.82 -5.07
N ASP A 117 -17.25 11.09 -5.49
CA ASP A 117 -17.10 11.43 -6.91
C ASP A 117 -15.63 11.36 -7.37
N LEU A 118 -15.23 10.19 -7.81
CA LEU A 118 -13.88 9.93 -8.34
C LEU A 118 -13.70 10.34 -9.81
N ARG A 119 -14.64 11.07 -10.41
CA ARG A 119 -14.52 11.59 -11.79
C ARG A 119 -13.77 12.91 -11.85
N MET A 120 -13.66 13.60 -10.74
CA MET A 120 -12.98 14.89 -10.61
C MET A 120 -11.48 14.76 -10.83
N SER A 121 -10.82 15.89 -11.11
CA SER A 121 -9.36 15.96 -11.00
C SER A 121 -8.94 15.71 -9.53
N PRO A 122 -7.69 15.28 -9.26
CA PRO A 122 -7.25 15.05 -7.87
C PRO A 122 -7.43 16.28 -6.98
N ASP A 123 -7.12 17.46 -7.48
CA ASP A 123 -7.18 18.70 -6.70
C ASP A 123 -8.62 19.15 -6.47
N ASP A 124 -9.49 19.04 -7.46
CA ASP A 124 -10.93 19.29 -7.32
C ASP A 124 -11.57 18.28 -6.38
N TRP A 125 -11.20 17.01 -6.49
CA TRP A 125 -11.67 15.96 -5.58
C TRP A 125 -11.36 16.31 -4.14
N LYS A 126 -10.12 16.73 -3.86
CA LYS A 126 -9.71 17.12 -2.52
C LYS A 126 -10.42 18.39 -2.05
N ALA A 127 -10.58 19.38 -2.92
CA ALA A 127 -11.27 20.64 -2.58
C ALA A 127 -12.73 20.43 -2.18
N HIS A 128 -13.37 19.39 -2.70
CA HIS A 128 -14.77 19.04 -2.39
C HIS A 128 -14.90 17.84 -1.44
N ALA A 129 -13.76 17.34 -0.89
CA ALA A 129 -13.79 16.21 0.02
C ALA A 129 -14.23 16.61 1.42
N GLU A 130 -14.98 15.73 2.06
CA GLU A 130 -15.31 15.82 3.47
C GLU A 130 -14.10 15.44 4.30
N PHE A 131 -13.78 16.28 5.28
CA PHE A 131 -12.73 16.01 6.25
C PHE A 131 -13.31 15.28 7.47
N HIS A 132 -12.65 14.23 7.90
CA HIS A 132 -12.97 13.44 9.08
C HIS A 132 -11.80 13.47 10.05
N GLU A 133 -12.06 13.82 11.30
CA GLU A 133 -11.05 13.75 12.34
C GLU A 133 -10.66 12.31 12.69
N GLY A 134 -9.38 12.09 12.96
CA GLY A 134 -8.85 10.82 13.42
C GLY A 134 -8.60 9.80 12.32
N SER A 135 -8.27 8.59 12.77
CA SER A 135 -7.80 7.51 11.90
C SER A 135 -8.82 7.09 10.83
N TRP A 136 -8.31 6.80 9.64
CA TRP A 136 -9.07 6.18 8.55
C TRP A 136 -9.38 4.69 8.78
N TRP A 137 -8.71 4.02 9.74
CA TRP A 137 -8.86 2.58 10.00
C TRP A 137 -10.30 2.14 10.31
N PRO A 138 -11.10 2.85 11.12
CA PRO A 138 -12.48 2.47 11.35
C PRO A 138 -13.32 2.47 10.07
N ARG A 139 -13.10 3.44 9.18
CA ARG A 139 -13.79 3.50 7.89
C ARG A 139 -13.43 2.31 6.99
N TRP A 140 -12.16 1.98 6.92
CA TRP A 140 -11.69 0.81 6.19
C TRP A 140 -12.22 -0.50 6.79
N HIS A 141 -12.25 -0.60 8.11
CA HIS A 141 -12.83 -1.76 8.79
C HIS A 141 -14.31 -1.97 8.41
N GLU A 142 -15.12 -0.94 8.42
CA GLU A 142 -16.51 -1.03 8.00
C GLU A 142 -16.66 -1.38 6.50
N TRP A 143 -15.77 -0.87 5.66
CA TRP A 143 -15.74 -1.24 4.26
C TRP A 143 -15.43 -2.74 4.07
N LEU A 144 -14.48 -3.29 4.80
CA LEU A 144 -14.15 -4.72 4.81
C LEU A 144 -15.28 -5.56 5.37
N LYS A 145 -15.82 -5.18 6.52
CA LYS A 145 -16.89 -5.91 7.21
C LYS A 145 -18.10 -6.19 6.31
N ARG A 146 -18.50 -5.22 5.50
CA ARG A 146 -19.62 -5.38 4.54
C ARG A 146 -19.31 -6.38 3.42
N ARG A 147 -18.05 -6.77 3.23
CA ARG A 147 -17.55 -7.66 2.17
C ARG A 147 -16.98 -8.96 2.72
N SER A 148 -16.87 -9.05 4.03
CA SER A 148 -16.46 -10.27 4.72
C SER A 148 -17.66 -11.17 5.00
N GLY A 149 -17.43 -12.47 5.08
CA GLY A 149 -18.44 -13.41 5.54
C GLY A 149 -18.69 -13.34 7.05
N ALA A 150 -19.35 -14.34 7.58
CA ALA A 150 -19.53 -14.50 9.02
C ALA A 150 -18.18 -14.67 9.73
N GLN A 151 -18.16 -14.35 11.01
CA GLN A 151 -17.00 -14.64 11.85
C GLN A 151 -16.80 -16.16 11.98
N VAL A 152 -15.56 -16.57 11.85
CA VAL A 152 -15.13 -17.96 12.02
C VAL A 152 -14.08 -18.01 13.13
N PRO A 153 -13.85 -19.18 13.76
CA PRO A 153 -12.75 -19.35 14.72
C PRO A 153 -11.41 -18.93 14.10
N ALA A 154 -10.58 -18.26 14.87
CA ALA A 154 -9.25 -17.87 14.44
C ALA A 154 -8.43 -19.14 14.08
N ARG A 155 -7.67 -19.05 12.99
CA ARG A 155 -6.76 -20.12 12.61
C ARG A 155 -5.50 -20.05 13.46
N ALA A 156 -5.01 -21.23 13.90
CA ALA A 156 -3.66 -21.33 14.42
C ALA A 156 -2.64 -21.26 13.25
N PRO A 157 -1.45 -20.71 13.47
CA PRO A 157 -0.36 -20.77 12.50
C PRO A 157 0.04 -22.21 12.20
N GLY A 158 0.29 -22.50 10.91
CA GLY A 158 0.73 -23.82 10.46
C GLY A 158 -0.37 -24.88 10.35
N ASP A 159 0.02 -26.04 9.88
CA ASP A 159 -0.79 -27.26 9.76
C ASP A 159 0.09 -28.52 9.93
N GLU A 160 -0.47 -29.69 9.76
CA GLU A 160 0.27 -30.96 9.89
C GLU A 160 1.43 -31.11 8.89
N ARG A 161 1.31 -30.52 7.70
CA ARG A 161 2.35 -30.57 6.66
C ARG A 161 3.38 -29.44 6.81
N HIS A 162 2.98 -28.34 7.40
CA HIS A 162 3.79 -27.13 7.57
C HIS A 162 3.68 -26.64 9.03
N PRO A 163 4.21 -27.40 9.99
CA PRO A 163 4.15 -26.99 11.39
C PRO A 163 4.98 -25.73 11.62
N PRO A 164 4.61 -24.90 12.62
CA PRO A 164 5.46 -23.78 13.02
C PRO A 164 6.85 -24.27 13.42
N LEU A 165 7.90 -23.66 12.90
CA LEU A 165 9.28 -24.02 13.20
C LEU A 165 9.80 -23.37 14.48
N ALA A 166 9.34 -22.16 14.77
CA ALA A 166 9.71 -21.39 15.95
C ALA A 166 8.64 -20.34 16.28
N PRO A 167 8.59 -19.81 17.50
CA PRO A 167 7.82 -18.61 17.81
C PRO A 167 8.27 -17.42 16.94
N ALA A 168 7.36 -16.50 16.64
CA ALA A 168 7.73 -15.25 15.97
C ALA A 168 8.67 -14.42 16.89
N PRO A 169 9.65 -13.70 16.33
CA PRO A 169 9.94 -13.47 14.91
C PRO A 169 10.79 -14.56 14.23
N GLY A 170 11.11 -15.66 14.89
CA GLY A 170 11.98 -16.70 14.38
C GLY A 170 13.46 -16.34 14.52
N THR A 171 14.31 -17.00 13.73
CA THR A 171 15.78 -16.82 13.79
C THR A 171 16.35 -16.03 12.63
N TYR A 172 15.57 -15.80 11.57
CA TYR A 172 16.03 -15.09 10.37
C TYR A 172 16.57 -13.68 10.67
N VAL A 173 15.93 -12.95 11.59
CA VAL A 173 16.34 -11.60 12.00
C VAL A 173 17.72 -11.52 12.66
N HIS A 174 18.28 -12.67 13.05
CA HIS A 174 19.62 -12.79 13.66
C HIS A 174 20.64 -13.41 12.69
N ALA A 175 20.24 -13.71 11.45
CA ALA A 175 21.16 -14.22 10.46
C ALA A 175 22.08 -13.09 10.01
N ASP A 176 23.40 -13.26 10.22
CA ASP A 176 24.40 -12.39 9.62
C ASP A 176 24.36 -12.62 8.12
N THR A 177 23.98 -11.61 7.38
CA THR A 177 24.09 -11.60 5.92
C THR A 177 25.50 -11.15 5.58
N ASP A 178 26.45 -12.08 5.56
CA ASP A 178 27.73 -11.87 4.89
C ASP A 178 27.46 -11.74 3.38
N LEU A 179 27.24 -10.50 2.93
CA LEU A 179 27.19 -10.11 1.52
C LEU A 179 28.45 -9.34 1.13
#